data_3d41052385ed360cd2fd852ffcc8efc8
#
_entry.id   3d41052385ed360cd2fd852ffcc8efc8
#
_cell.length_a   1.000
_cell.length_b   1.000
_cell.length_c   1.000
_cell.angle_alpha   90.00
_cell.angle_beta   90.00
_cell.angle_gamma   90.00
#
_symmetry.space_group_name_H-M   'P 1'
#
loop_
_entity.id
_entity.type
_entity.pdbx_description
1 polymer ?
#
loop_
_entity_poly.entity_id
_entity_poly.type
_entity_poly.pdbx_seq_one_letter_code
_entity_poly.pdbx_strand_id
1 'polypeptide(L)'
;MAVNRKGHSRPYPIIQQADFEFMGSPLADRHRLLARVRATGVTDDRGEVVVLDTSLETAVMIDATAASVEDGLRMERQNRRAIKEQVTLLDMGVSQRYVSDGNGQLAYGIVTDDGREYLHAWDGKRWTQSPVDLEMMTVHGPGVEPGQVVVSVHRYNGTVSPVHLMDAATGELGAEILKDTSYDFDGWIIRDPGTRKMVGLRYNRTLPTFVWYDDGYKQLHSMFKQQFPRQVVDIVSVDDATNVFVLGVHDDRSPVSYHIANLEKRSVGPLKTSRPWLDSKRLSRVSMFKFKTAEGHKLDAFLTLPAGTSADQPVPLVVLPHSGLSLWGNRSKDVLGYNEVAQFLASRGYGVLQPNYRGTPGTNWMFPEADQWDWTKMHDDVSRATRAALKTKLFDPAKVAIMGDGMGAYLALSGAVHEADLYSSVVGMNGFYDWGQVMRALQYDIHSNAGFSRLDFKMGREKENEAKFRRMTPTHFIDQMRAPMLVTQGRDSPELTRLESRRLLGALNKAGVKHDSIFTDREGWGIVDLENRLEVFEKIEAFLADNL
;
A
#
# COMPACT_ATOMS: atom_id res chain seq x y z
N MET A 1 3.80 -9.01 18.91
CA MET A 1 3.73 -10.13 19.89
C MET A 1 4.84 -11.13 19.58
N ALA A 2 5.44 -11.74 20.60
CA ALA A 2 6.45 -12.79 20.43
C ALA A 2 5.86 -14.15 20.85
N VAL A 3 6.39 -15.22 20.28
CA VAL A 3 5.96 -16.61 20.54
C VAL A 3 7.21 -17.44 20.78
N ASN A 4 7.18 -18.29 21.81
CA ASN A 4 8.28 -19.21 22.06
C ASN A 4 8.40 -20.24 20.92
N ARG A 5 9.62 -20.50 20.44
CA ARG A 5 9.92 -21.48 19.37
C ARG A 5 9.42 -22.90 19.64
N LYS A 6 9.24 -23.27 20.89
CA LYS A 6 8.71 -24.59 21.28
C LYS A 6 7.20 -24.72 21.12
N GLY A 7 6.50 -23.63 20.77
CA GLY A 7 5.05 -23.63 20.52
C GLY A 7 4.16 -23.86 21.74
N HIS A 8 4.73 -23.90 22.95
CA HIS A 8 4.00 -24.21 24.17
C HIS A 8 3.57 -22.98 24.99
N SER A 9 4.00 -21.77 24.59
CA SER A 9 3.61 -20.54 25.26
C SER A 9 2.56 -19.77 24.43
N ARG A 10 1.64 -19.09 25.12
CA ARG A 10 0.75 -18.13 24.47
C ARG A 10 1.58 -16.96 23.93
N PRO A 11 1.17 -16.35 22.78
CA PRO A 11 1.79 -15.11 22.33
C PRO A 11 1.76 -14.06 23.43
N TYR A 12 2.87 -13.37 23.64
CA TYR A 12 2.97 -12.30 24.63
C TYR A 12 3.35 -10.97 23.94
N PRO A 13 2.85 -9.82 24.44
CA PRO A 13 3.19 -8.53 23.88
C PRO A 13 4.60 -8.12 24.28
N ILE A 14 5.39 -7.59 23.34
CA ILE A 14 6.69 -6.97 23.63
C ILE A 14 6.47 -5.50 23.98
N ILE A 15 5.67 -4.81 23.19
CA ILE A 15 5.24 -3.42 23.40
C ILE A 15 3.73 -3.35 23.19
N GLN A 16 3.08 -2.48 23.94
CA GLN A 16 1.64 -2.27 23.91
C GLN A 16 1.33 -0.79 23.69
N GLN A 17 0.18 -0.51 23.07
CA GLN A 17 -0.27 0.85 22.71
C GLN A 17 0.77 1.65 21.93
N ALA A 18 1.41 1.00 20.97
CA ALA A 18 2.36 1.64 20.10
C ALA A 18 2.26 1.05 18.68
N ASP A 19 2.41 1.90 17.70
CA ASP A 19 2.64 1.49 16.33
C ASP A 19 4.07 0.98 16.21
N PHE A 20 4.23 -0.09 15.45
CA PHE A 20 5.48 -0.82 15.38
C PHE A 20 5.88 -1.05 13.92
N GLU A 21 7.06 -0.56 13.55
CA GLU A 21 7.70 -0.83 12.28
C GLU A 21 8.97 -1.66 12.52
N PHE A 22 8.97 -2.89 12.03
CA PHE A 22 10.15 -3.75 12.10
C PHE A 22 11.22 -3.26 11.11
N MET A 23 12.43 -3.01 11.59
CA MET A 23 13.54 -2.52 10.78
C MET A 23 14.64 -3.56 10.58
N GLY A 24 14.80 -4.50 11.49
CA GLY A 24 15.81 -5.54 11.37
C GLY A 24 15.99 -6.34 12.66
N SER A 25 16.76 -7.43 12.55
CA SER A 25 17.20 -8.24 13.69
C SER A 25 18.69 -8.50 13.58
N PRO A 26 19.51 -8.05 14.55
CA PRO A 26 20.95 -8.29 14.54
C PRO A 26 21.28 -9.78 14.49
N LEU A 27 22.22 -10.19 13.63
CA LEU A 27 22.67 -11.58 13.54
C LEU A 27 23.30 -12.08 14.83
N ALA A 28 24.01 -11.18 15.53
CA ALA A 28 24.74 -11.51 16.75
C ALA A 28 23.82 -11.79 17.95
N ASP A 29 22.62 -11.21 17.98
CA ASP A 29 21.67 -11.39 19.07
C ASP A 29 20.24 -11.49 18.54
N ARG A 30 19.75 -12.74 18.42
CA ARG A 30 18.41 -13.05 17.89
C ARG A 30 17.26 -12.72 18.83
N HIS A 31 17.56 -12.33 20.05
CA HIS A 31 16.58 -11.82 21.01
C HIS A 31 16.41 -10.30 20.91
N ARG A 32 17.10 -9.65 19.99
CA ARG A 32 16.98 -8.21 19.76
C ARG A 32 16.29 -7.93 18.43
N LEU A 33 15.44 -6.91 18.43
CA LEU A 33 14.81 -6.36 17.24
C LEU A 33 15.12 -4.87 17.16
N LEU A 34 15.56 -4.40 16.01
CA LEU A 34 15.57 -2.98 15.70
C LEU A 34 14.18 -2.61 15.19
N ALA A 35 13.56 -1.64 15.82
CA ALA A 35 12.20 -1.21 15.48
C ALA A 35 12.04 0.30 15.62
N ARG A 36 11.18 0.86 14.79
CA ARG A 36 10.60 2.16 15.04
C ARG A 36 9.30 1.97 15.83
N VAL A 37 9.18 2.66 16.93
CA VAL A 37 8.03 2.61 17.82
C VAL A 37 7.40 3.98 17.93
N ARG A 38 6.08 4.06 17.75
CA ARG A 38 5.27 5.29 17.91
C ARG A 38 4.17 5.00 18.92
N ALA A 39 3.86 5.94 19.79
CA ALA A 39 2.69 5.80 20.66
C ALA A 39 1.41 5.80 19.84
N THR A 40 0.48 4.89 20.11
CA THR A 40 -0.81 4.82 19.42
C THR A 40 -1.59 6.11 19.60
N GLY A 41 -2.07 6.69 18.51
CA GLY A 41 -2.80 7.96 18.51
C GLY A 41 -1.90 9.20 18.47
N VAL A 42 -0.58 9.07 18.46
CA VAL A 42 0.35 10.16 18.17
C VAL A 42 0.60 10.20 16.67
N THR A 43 0.30 11.33 16.05
CA THR A 43 0.51 11.55 14.61
C THR A 43 1.94 11.96 14.26
N ASP A 44 2.85 11.94 15.24
CA ASP A 44 4.27 12.22 15.01
C ASP A 44 4.92 11.10 14.19
N ASP A 45 5.31 11.44 12.98
CA ASP A 45 5.97 10.51 12.05
C ASP A 45 7.37 10.09 12.51
N ARG A 46 7.95 10.82 13.45
CA ARG A 46 9.33 10.57 13.86
C ARG A 46 9.49 9.23 14.57
N GLY A 47 8.62 8.88 15.51
CA GLY A 47 8.75 7.67 16.32
C GLY A 47 10.15 7.50 16.93
N GLU A 48 10.31 6.63 17.86
CA GLU A 48 11.62 6.30 18.43
C GLU A 48 12.19 5.06 17.73
N VAL A 49 13.45 5.11 17.30
CA VAL A 49 14.17 3.93 16.84
C VAL A 49 14.83 3.28 18.06
N VAL A 50 14.45 2.07 18.35
CA VAL A 50 14.84 1.38 19.57
C VAL A 50 15.27 -0.05 19.29
N VAL A 51 16.13 -0.58 20.14
CA VAL A 51 16.44 -2.00 20.18
C VAL A 51 15.58 -2.66 21.25
N LEU A 52 14.72 -3.59 20.83
CA LEU A 52 13.80 -4.33 21.70
C LEU A 52 14.36 -5.69 22.09
N ASP A 53 14.13 -6.09 23.32
CA ASP A 53 14.42 -7.43 23.82
C ASP A 53 13.18 -8.34 23.68
N THR A 54 13.29 -9.36 22.86
CA THR A 54 12.21 -10.33 22.61
C THR A 54 12.24 -11.52 23.56
N SER A 55 13.20 -11.59 24.48
CA SER A 55 13.32 -12.67 25.48
C SER A 55 12.43 -12.48 26.72
N LEU A 56 11.74 -11.34 26.84
CA LEU A 56 10.90 -11.02 28.00
C LEU A 56 9.60 -11.82 27.97
N GLU A 57 9.60 -13.03 28.48
CA GLU A 57 8.43 -13.92 28.50
C GLU A 57 7.34 -13.55 29.54
N THR A 58 7.55 -12.50 30.33
CA THR A 58 6.66 -12.13 31.47
C THR A 58 5.68 -10.99 31.14
N ALA A 59 5.64 -10.55 29.92
CA ALA A 59 4.74 -9.46 29.51
C ALA A 59 3.28 -9.94 29.45
N VAL A 60 2.40 -9.29 30.19
CA VAL A 60 0.95 -9.57 30.23
C VAL A 60 0.23 -8.57 29.36
N MET A 61 -0.69 -9.04 28.50
CA MET A 61 -1.59 -8.15 27.77
C MET A 61 -2.47 -7.37 28.76
N ILE A 62 -2.45 -6.06 28.68
CA ILE A 62 -3.31 -5.16 29.43
C ILE A 62 -4.38 -4.65 28.48
N ASP A 63 -5.65 -4.83 28.85
CA ASP A 63 -6.77 -4.33 28.05
C ASP A 63 -6.80 -2.80 28.13
N ALA A 64 -6.49 -2.15 27.02
CA ALA A 64 -6.42 -0.70 26.93
C ALA A 64 -7.79 0.00 27.07
N THR A 65 -8.88 -0.73 26.79
CA THR A 65 -10.24 -0.16 26.87
C THR A 65 -10.78 -0.09 28.30
N ALA A 66 -10.20 -0.91 29.20
CA ALA A 66 -10.57 -0.98 30.62
C ALA A 66 -9.46 -0.44 31.54
N ALA A 67 -8.39 0.15 30.98
CA ALA A 67 -7.19 0.49 31.73
C ALA A 67 -7.42 1.59 32.76
N SER A 68 -7.15 1.29 34.03
CA SER A 68 -6.97 2.28 35.10
C SER A 68 -5.64 3.04 34.90
N VAL A 69 -5.45 4.15 35.60
CA VAL A 69 -4.15 4.87 35.65
C VAL A 69 -3.02 3.94 36.07
N GLU A 70 -3.30 2.98 36.96
CA GLU A 70 -2.33 1.97 37.41
C GLU A 70 -1.92 0.99 36.30
N ASP A 71 -2.87 0.58 35.45
CA ASP A 71 -2.61 -0.27 34.29
C ASP A 71 -1.78 0.47 33.25
N GLY A 72 -2.04 1.75 33.02
CA GLY A 72 -1.23 2.62 32.15
C GLY A 72 0.22 2.71 32.62
N LEU A 73 0.45 2.94 33.92
CA LEU A 73 1.78 2.99 34.51
C LEU A 73 2.49 1.63 34.49
N ARG A 74 1.74 0.53 34.59
CA ARG A 74 2.27 -0.83 34.47
C ARG A 74 2.73 -1.12 33.06
N MET A 75 1.93 -0.74 32.07
CA MET A 75 2.24 -0.89 30.65
C MET A 75 3.46 -0.06 30.23
N GLU A 76 3.54 1.20 30.68
CA GLU A 76 4.71 2.04 30.43
C GLU A 76 5.99 1.44 31.01
N ARG A 77 5.95 0.92 32.24
CA ARG A 77 7.08 0.22 32.87
C ARG A 77 7.47 -1.04 32.08
N GLN A 78 6.50 -1.77 31.54
CA GLN A 78 6.76 -2.96 30.71
C GLN A 78 7.41 -2.57 29.38
N ASN A 79 6.89 -1.55 28.71
CA ASN A 79 7.46 -1.05 27.46
C ASN A 79 8.91 -0.55 27.65
N ARG A 80 9.17 0.21 28.73
CA ARG A 80 10.53 0.66 29.07
C ARG A 80 11.49 -0.49 29.36
N ARG A 81 11.02 -1.62 29.90
CA ARG A 81 11.87 -2.84 30.10
C ARG A 81 12.21 -3.52 28.77
N ALA A 82 11.34 -3.45 27.80
CA ALA A 82 11.57 -4.04 26.48
C ALA A 82 12.57 -3.23 25.65
N ILE A 83 12.68 -1.92 25.90
CA ILE A 83 13.63 -1.04 25.22
C ILE A 83 15.00 -1.20 25.88
N LYS A 84 15.98 -1.71 25.14
CA LYS A 84 17.37 -1.86 25.60
C LYS A 84 18.26 -0.70 25.20
N GLU A 85 17.98 -0.12 24.07
CA GLU A 85 18.80 0.96 23.51
C GLU A 85 17.90 1.88 22.70
N GLN A 86 18.09 3.19 22.86
CA GLN A 86 17.44 4.21 22.07
C GLN A 86 18.50 4.80 21.13
N VAL A 87 18.22 4.75 19.83
CA VAL A 87 19.12 5.30 18.82
C VAL A 87 18.85 6.80 18.70
N THR A 88 19.90 7.60 18.72
CA THR A 88 19.80 9.04 18.50
C THR A 88 19.24 9.29 17.10
N LEU A 89 18.05 9.89 17.01
CA LEU A 89 17.42 10.23 15.75
C LEU A 89 18.12 11.40 15.08
N LEU A 90 17.98 11.50 13.77
CA LEU A 90 18.35 12.69 13.02
C LEU A 90 17.50 13.87 13.51
N ASP A 91 18.16 14.90 14.02
CA ASP A 91 17.51 16.15 14.42
C ASP A 91 17.42 17.10 13.22
N MET A 92 16.92 16.58 12.08
CA MET A 92 16.83 17.31 10.82
C MET A 92 15.62 16.85 10.03
N GLY A 93 14.92 17.82 9.43
CA GLY A 93 13.81 17.54 8.52
C GLY A 93 12.58 16.96 9.21
N VAL A 94 11.56 16.72 8.45
CA VAL A 94 10.24 16.44 8.96
C VAL A 94 9.79 15.00 8.75
N SER A 95 10.26 14.31 7.71
CA SER A 95 10.03 12.89 7.50
C SER A 95 11.33 12.13 7.43
N GLN A 96 11.41 11.05 8.17
CA GLN A 96 12.61 10.25 8.26
C GLN A 96 12.27 8.80 8.00
N ARG A 97 12.88 8.20 6.99
CA ARG A 97 12.83 6.78 6.74
C ARG A 97 14.18 6.17 7.06
N TYR A 98 14.23 5.19 7.93
CA TYR A 98 15.46 4.52 8.31
C TYR A 98 15.63 3.21 7.55
N VAL A 99 16.87 2.90 7.18
CA VAL A 99 17.25 1.69 6.45
C VAL A 99 18.31 0.96 7.25
N SER A 100 18.09 -0.31 7.56
CA SER A 100 19.11 -1.16 8.17
C SER A 100 20.14 -1.60 7.14
N ASP A 101 21.33 -1.98 7.61
CA ASP A 101 22.33 -2.66 6.80
C ASP A 101 21.91 -4.12 6.51
N GLY A 102 22.74 -4.85 5.74
CA GLY A 102 22.50 -6.27 5.49
C GLY A 102 22.47 -7.14 6.75
N ASN A 103 23.04 -6.69 7.87
CA ASN A 103 23.08 -7.39 9.16
C ASN A 103 21.91 -7.00 10.07
N GLY A 104 21.02 -6.12 9.64
CA GLY A 104 19.87 -5.66 10.41
C GLY A 104 20.21 -4.59 11.45
N GLN A 105 21.37 -3.94 11.34
CA GLN A 105 21.73 -2.79 12.14
C GLN A 105 21.34 -1.50 11.40
N LEU A 106 21.01 -0.44 12.15
CA LEU A 106 20.73 0.86 11.56
C LEU A 106 21.97 1.36 10.81
N ALA A 107 21.81 1.74 9.55
CA ALA A 107 22.92 2.18 8.70
C ALA A 107 22.63 3.50 7.99
N TYR A 108 21.38 3.73 7.57
CA TYR A 108 21.03 4.89 6.76
C TYR A 108 19.75 5.54 7.25
N GLY A 109 19.65 6.85 7.07
CA GLY A 109 18.42 7.62 7.21
C GLY A 109 18.17 8.40 5.91
N ILE A 110 16.91 8.43 5.48
CA ILE A 110 16.46 9.29 4.38
C ILE A 110 15.61 10.39 5.00
N VAL A 111 16.04 11.61 4.83
CA VAL A 111 15.40 12.81 5.36
C VAL A 111 14.75 13.58 4.22
N THR A 112 13.50 13.97 4.40
CA THR A 112 12.84 14.90 3.50
C THR A 112 12.98 16.32 4.07
N ASP A 113 13.63 17.20 3.33
CA ASP A 113 13.77 18.60 3.64
C ASP A 113 13.39 19.44 2.43
N ASP A 114 12.53 20.44 2.61
CA ASP A 114 11.95 21.28 1.55
C ASP A 114 11.46 20.47 0.31
N GLY A 115 10.83 19.31 0.58
CA GLY A 115 10.30 18.40 -0.45
C GLY A 115 11.31 17.51 -1.16
N ARG A 116 12.61 17.65 -0.86
CA ARG A 116 13.70 16.84 -1.40
C ARG A 116 14.14 15.78 -0.41
N GLU A 117 14.61 14.66 -0.92
CA GLU A 117 15.12 13.55 -0.11
C GLU A 117 16.66 13.53 -0.10
N TYR A 118 17.25 13.39 1.09
CA TYR A 118 18.68 13.31 1.33
C TYR A 118 19.04 12.04 2.08
N LEU A 119 20.10 11.37 1.65
CA LEU A 119 20.63 10.19 2.32
C LEU A 119 21.61 10.60 3.43
N HIS A 120 21.46 10.00 4.60
CA HIS A 120 22.38 10.16 5.74
C HIS A 120 22.90 8.78 6.15
N ALA A 121 24.20 8.69 6.41
CA ALA A 121 24.85 7.49 6.92
C ALA A 121 25.02 7.57 8.44
N TRP A 122 24.82 6.45 9.11
CA TRP A 122 25.03 6.28 10.54
C TRP A 122 26.32 5.52 10.82
N ASP A 123 27.24 6.10 11.58
CA ASP A 123 28.54 5.49 11.92
C ASP A 123 28.52 4.77 13.30
N GLY A 124 27.34 4.64 13.92
CA GLY A 124 27.15 4.10 15.28
C GLY A 124 27.11 5.18 16.36
N LYS A 125 27.42 6.45 16.03
CA LYS A 125 27.45 7.56 16.98
C LYS A 125 26.83 8.84 16.44
N ARG A 126 26.99 9.11 15.15
CA ARG A 126 26.52 10.33 14.52
C ARG A 126 26.04 10.06 13.10
N TRP A 127 25.17 10.92 12.63
CA TRP A 127 24.70 10.96 11.27
C TRP A 127 25.58 11.88 10.42
N THR A 128 25.88 11.46 9.20
CA THR A 128 26.61 12.27 8.21
C THR A 128 25.80 12.28 6.92
N GLN A 129 25.46 13.47 6.42
CA GLN A 129 24.79 13.60 5.15
C GLN A 129 25.70 13.11 4.02
N SER A 130 25.19 12.21 3.20
CA SER A 130 25.82 11.78 1.96
C SER A 130 25.74 12.90 0.91
N PRO A 131 26.70 13.03 0.01
CA PRO A 131 26.61 13.97 -1.12
C PRO A 131 25.57 13.57 -2.17
N VAL A 132 24.86 12.47 -1.96
CA VAL A 132 23.92 11.89 -2.91
C VAL A 132 22.60 12.66 -2.91
N ASP A 133 22.21 13.15 -4.09
CA ASP A 133 20.89 13.70 -4.35
C ASP A 133 19.93 12.57 -4.74
N LEU A 134 18.87 12.40 -3.96
CA LEU A 134 17.85 11.37 -4.19
C LEU A 134 16.66 11.86 -5.03
N GLU A 135 16.71 13.05 -5.63
CA GLU A 135 15.58 13.60 -6.41
C GLU A 135 15.17 12.65 -7.55
N MET A 136 16.16 12.07 -8.22
CA MET A 136 15.95 11.13 -9.32
C MET A 136 16.20 9.67 -8.92
N MET A 137 16.16 9.35 -7.63
CA MET A 137 16.47 8.01 -7.14
C MET A 137 15.48 7.59 -6.07
N THR A 138 15.22 6.27 -5.98
CA THR A 138 14.54 5.66 -4.85
C THR A 138 15.45 4.61 -4.22
N VAL A 139 15.75 4.76 -2.94
CA VAL A 139 16.47 3.76 -2.15
C VAL A 139 15.53 2.67 -1.69
N HIS A 140 15.81 1.41 -2.04
CA HIS A 140 14.99 0.25 -1.71
C HIS A 140 15.47 -0.52 -0.47
N GLY A 141 16.73 -0.39 -0.12
CA GLY A 141 17.33 -1.06 1.03
C GLY A 141 18.83 -1.26 0.88
N PRO A 142 19.46 -2.02 1.81
CA PRO A 142 20.90 -2.26 1.77
C PRO A 142 21.27 -3.12 0.54
N GLY A 143 22.48 -2.91 0.02
CA GLY A 143 23.04 -3.65 -1.12
C GLY A 143 23.60 -5.02 -0.76
N VAL A 144 24.54 -5.49 -1.55
CA VAL A 144 25.24 -6.77 -1.37
C VAL A 144 26.33 -6.64 -0.30
N GLU A 145 27.13 -5.58 -0.39
CA GLU A 145 28.26 -5.30 0.50
C GLU A 145 27.90 -4.18 1.50
N PRO A 146 28.55 -4.13 2.67
CA PRO A 146 28.44 -3.00 3.58
C PRO A 146 28.74 -1.66 2.88
N GLY A 147 27.97 -0.63 3.16
CA GLY A 147 28.11 0.68 2.51
C GLY A 147 27.33 0.82 1.19
N GLN A 148 26.79 -0.27 0.66
CA GLN A 148 25.97 -0.24 -0.56
C GLN A 148 24.49 -0.17 -0.26
N VAL A 149 23.75 0.49 -1.15
CA VAL A 149 22.29 0.50 -1.20
C VAL A 149 21.79 0.11 -2.59
N VAL A 150 20.61 -0.48 -2.63
CA VAL A 150 19.89 -0.76 -3.88
C VAL A 150 19.04 0.45 -4.22
N VAL A 151 19.21 1.00 -5.42
CA VAL A 151 18.51 2.19 -5.89
C VAL A 151 17.86 2.00 -7.26
N SER A 152 16.69 2.54 -7.46
CA SER A 152 16.14 2.80 -8.80
C SER A 152 16.56 4.20 -9.25
N VAL A 153 17.02 4.33 -10.49
CA VAL A 153 17.37 5.62 -11.09
C VAL A 153 16.26 6.04 -12.06
N HIS A 154 15.46 7.02 -11.64
CA HIS A 154 14.33 7.50 -12.43
C HIS A 154 14.78 8.33 -13.62
N ARG A 155 14.13 8.16 -14.75
CA ARG A 155 14.46 8.89 -15.98
C ARG A 155 13.27 9.69 -16.52
N TYR A 156 12.03 9.29 -16.24
CA TYR A 156 10.77 9.94 -16.66
C TYR A 156 10.71 10.36 -18.14
N ASN A 157 11.43 9.64 -18.99
CA ASN A 157 11.61 9.94 -20.41
C ASN A 157 11.08 8.83 -21.34
N GLY A 158 10.20 7.99 -20.84
CA GLY A 158 9.68 6.83 -21.57
C GLY A 158 10.57 5.58 -21.47
N THR A 159 11.59 5.59 -20.57
CA THR A 159 12.49 4.46 -20.34
C THR A 159 12.34 3.96 -18.91
N VAL A 160 12.13 2.65 -18.75
CA VAL A 160 12.04 1.99 -17.43
C VAL A 160 13.28 2.31 -16.59
N SER A 161 13.04 2.59 -15.31
CA SER A 161 14.08 2.92 -14.34
C SER A 161 14.94 1.70 -14.01
N PRO A 162 16.23 1.67 -14.36
CA PRO A 162 17.10 0.56 -13.99
C PRO A 162 17.35 0.55 -12.49
N VAL A 163 17.62 -0.64 -11.94
CA VAL A 163 17.98 -0.81 -10.53
C VAL A 163 19.47 -1.09 -10.43
N HIS A 164 20.16 -0.30 -9.62
CA HIS A 164 21.59 -0.38 -9.42
C HIS A 164 21.95 -0.67 -7.96
N LEU A 165 23.15 -1.20 -7.75
CA LEU A 165 23.87 -1.02 -6.52
C LEU A 165 24.51 0.38 -6.55
N MET A 166 24.51 1.07 -5.41
CA MET A 166 25.13 2.40 -5.27
C MET A 166 25.95 2.44 -3.99
N ASP A 167 27.11 3.00 -4.04
CA ASP A 167 27.88 3.34 -2.85
C ASP A 167 27.19 4.52 -2.14
N ALA A 168 26.75 4.30 -0.92
CA ALA A 168 25.95 5.27 -0.19
C ALA A 168 26.77 6.51 0.26
N ALA A 169 28.09 6.40 0.39
CA ALA A 169 28.93 7.50 0.81
C ALA A 169 29.31 8.42 -0.35
N THR A 170 29.53 7.86 -1.54
CA THR A 170 29.99 8.61 -2.71
C THR A 170 28.90 8.91 -3.72
N GLY A 171 27.82 8.10 -3.74
CA GLY A 171 26.77 8.15 -4.76
C GLY A 171 27.16 7.49 -6.07
N GLU A 172 28.30 6.82 -6.14
CA GLU A 172 28.76 6.13 -7.33
C GLU A 172 27.85 4.94 -7.64
N LEU A 173 27.30 4.93 -8.86
CA LEU A 173 26.47 3.82 -9.33
C LEU A 173 27.36 2.67 -9.78
N GLY A 174 27.18 1.53 -9.14
CA GLY A 174 27.82 0.28 -9.51
C GLY A 174 26.96 -0.54 -10.49
N ALA A 175 26.99 -1.86 -10.33
CA ALA A 175 26.33 -2.79 -11.25
C ALA A 175 24.82 -2.51 -11.35
N GLU A 176 24.28 -2.58 -12.59
CA GLU A 176 22.86 -2.69 -12.86
C GLU A 176 22.41 -4.12 -12.50
N ILE A 177 21.52 -4.24 -11.52
CA ILE A 177 21.07 -5.55 -11.00
C ILE A 177 19.70 -5.95 -11.50
N LEU A 178 18.91 -5.01 -12.00
CA LEU A 178 17.64 -5.28 -12.65
C LEU A 178 17.40 -4.32 -13.80
N LYS A 179 17.09 -4.88 -14.95
CA LYS A 179 16.58 -4.18 -16.12
C LYS A 179 15.30 -4.85 -16.61
N ASP A 180 14.19 -4.17 -16.42
CA ASP A 180 12.92 -4.55 -17.03
C ASP A 180 12.66 -3.67 -18.25
N THR A 181 11.82 -4.13 -19.17
CA THR A 181 11.44 -3.38 -20.38
C THR A 181 10.06 -2.76 -20.30
N SER A 182 9.33 -3.03 -19.22
CA SER A 182 7.90 -2.71 -19.12
C SER A 182 7.47 -2.19 -17.75
N TYR A 183 8.22 -2.51 -16.68
CA TYR A 183 7.83 -2.15 -15.32
C TYR A 183 9.02 -1.65 -14.52
N ASP A 184 8.86 -0.51 -13.85
CA ASP A 184 9.76 -0.08 -12.79
C ASP A 184 9.73 -1.07 -11.62
N PHE A 185 10.81 -1.13 -10.88
CA PHE A 185 10.89 -1.95 -9.69
C PHE A 185 9.91 -1.42 -8.61
N ASP A 186 8.95 -2.24 -8.26
CA ASP A 186 7.95 -2.04 -7.20
C ASP A 186 7.89 -3.32 -6.36
N GLY A 187 8.78 -3.44 -5.39
CA GLY A 187 8.95 -4.67 -4.65
C GLY A 187 9.97 -4.58 -3.53
N TRP A 188 10.55 -5.70 -3.19
CA TRP A 188 11.52 -5.79 -2.10
C TRP A 188 12.67 -6.74 -2.42
N ILE A 189 13.75 -6.57 -1.65
CA ILE A 189 14.97 -7.36 -1.71
C ILE A 189 14.74 -8.64 -0.90
N ILE A 190 15.03 -9.81 -1.51
CA ILE A 190 15.01 -11.10 -0.83
C ILE A 190 16.40 -11.39 -0.28
N ARG A 191 16.47 -11.73 1.00
CA ARG A 191 17.70 -12.07 1.69
C ARG A 191 17.65 -13.45 2.30
N ASP A 192 18.76 -14.14 2.27
CA ASP A 192 18.98 -15.36 3.05
C ASP A 192 18.97 -15.00 4.55
N PRO A 193 18.16 -15.67 5.39
CA PRO A 193 18.04 -15.28 6.80
C PRO A 193 19.26 -15.65 7.64
N GLY A 194 20.00 -16.69 7.24
CA GLY A 194 21.19 -17.15 7.94
C GLY A 194 22.40 -16.27 7.68
N THR A 195 22.64 -15.94 6.40
CA THR A 195 23.81 -15.16 5.96
C THR A 195 23.52 -13.68 5.75
N ARG A 196 22.22 -13.30 5.68
CA ARG A 196 21.73 -11.95 5.32
C ARG A 196 22.13 -11.48 3.92
N LYS A 197 22.80 -12.31 3.14
CA LYS A 197 23.13 -11.98 1.76
C LYS A 197 21.88 -11.76 0.93
N MET A 198 21.96 -10.81 0.02
CA MET A 198 20.94 -10.60 -0.98
C MET A 198 20.93 -11.77 -1.96
N VAL A 199 19.82 -12.50 -2.03
CA VAL A 199 19.66 -13.67 -2.90
C VAL A 199 18.77 -13.41 -4.10
N GLY A 200 17.98 -12.34 -4.07
CA GLY A 200 17.11 -11.99 -5.19
C GLY A 200 16.29 -10.73 -4.94
N LEU A 201 15.44 -10.47 -5.92
CA LEU A 201 14.41 -9.43 -5.88
C LEU A 201 13.03 -10.05 -6.13
N ARG A 202 12.02 -9.53 -5.46
CA ARG A 202 10.62 -9.79 -5.77
C ARG A 202 9.94 -8.47 -6.05
N TYR A 203 9.30 -8.32 -7.20
CA TYR A 203 8.61 -7.09 -7.58
C TYR A 203 7.32 -7.38 -8.34
N ASN A 204 6.47 -6.37 -8.45
CA ASN A 204 5.18 -6.48 -9.06
C ASN A 204 5.23 -6.03 -10.53
N ARG A 205 5.10 -6.99 -11.43
CA ARG A 205 4.67 -6.74 -12.82
C ARG A 205 3.14 -6.86 -12.86
N THR A 206 2.58 -7.50 -13.86
CA THR A 206 1.17 -7.93 -13.84
C THR A 206 0.94 -8.99 -12.76
N LEU A 207 1.91 -9.87 -12.57
CA LEU A 207 2.01 -10.84 -11.48
C LEU A 207 3.28 -10.59 -10.69
N PRO A 208 3.33 -11.01 -9.43
CA PRO A 208 4.58 -11.05 -8.67
C PRO A 208 5.66 -11.82 -9.43
N THR A 209 6.81 -11.18 -9.59
CA THR A 209 7.94 -11.67 -10.39
C THR A 209 9.19 -11.74 -9.52
N PHE A 210 9.98 -12.79 -9.69
CA PHE A 210 11.20 -13.04 -8.93
C PHE A 210 12.41 -13.01 -9.84
N VAL A 211 13.45 -12.32 -9.42
CA VAL A 211 14.79 -12.37 -10.02
C VAL A 211 15.74 -12.92 -8.97
N TRP A 212 16.37 -14.05 -9.27
CA TRP A 212 17.27 -14.72 -8.35
C TRP A 212 18.72 -14.50 -8.77
N TYR A 213 19.56 -14.12 -7.82
CA TYR A 213 21.01 -13.99 -7.98
C TYR A 213 21.76 -15.18 -7.41
N ASP A 214 21.10 -15.93 -6.52
CA ASP A 214 21.61 -17.18 -5.97
C ASP A 214 20.97 -18.37 -6.69
N ASP A 215 21.81 -19.26 -7.28
CA ASP A 215 21.34 -20.41 -8.05
C ASP A 215 20.63 -21.45 -7.17
N GLY A 216 21.01 -21.60 -5.89
CA GLY A 216 20.35 -22.48 -4.95
C GLY A 216 18.91 -22.04 -4.69
N TYR A 217 18.70 -20.76 -4.38
CA TYR A 217 17.37 -20.20 -4.21
C TYR A 217 16.53 -20.25 -5.49
N LYS A 218 17.15 -20.05 -6.64
CA LYS A 218 16.49 -20.18 -7.95
C LYS A 218 15.97 -21.60 -8.18
N GLN A 219 16.78 -22.61 -7.89
CA GLN A 219 16.39 -24.03 -8.02
C GLN A 219 15.30 -24.38 -7.01
N LEU A 220 15.42 -23.97 -5.75
CA LEU A 220 14.42 -24.20 -4.71
C LEU A 220 13.08 -23.57 -5.07
N HIS A 221 13.07 -22.31 -5.49
CA HIS A 221 11.84 -21.65 -5.92
C HIS A 221 11.20 -22.34 -7.12
N SER A 222 12.00 -22.78 -8.09
CA SER A 222 11.52 -23.56 -9.24
C SER A 222 10.88 -24.88 -8.82
N MET A 223 11.49 -25.59 -7.87
CA MET A 223 10.97 -26.84 -7.31
C MET A 223 9.64 -26.61 -6.58
N PHE A 224 9.54 -25.56 -5.75
CA PHE A 224 8.29 -25.21 -5.08
C PHE A 224 7.20 -24.83 -6.09
N LYS A 225 7.55 -24.08 -7.12
CA LYS A 225 6.64 -23.68 -8.20
C LYS A 225 6.06 -24.87 -8.96
N GLN A 226 6.80 -25.97 -9.10
CA GLN A 226 6.30 -27.20 -9.71
C GLN A 226 5.19 -27.86 -8.91
N GLN A 227 5.18 -27.71 -7.58
CA GLN A 227 4.10 -28.19 -6.72
C GLN A 227 2.82 -27.34 -6.86
N PHE A 228 2.95 -26.07 -7.27
CA PHE A 228 1.87 -25.09 -7.39
C PHE A 228 1.93 -24.38 -8.76
N PRO A 229 1.73 -25.09 -9.88
CA PRO A 229 2.11 -24.60 -11.22
C PRO A 229 1.33 -23.37 -11.70
N ARG A 230 0.14 -23.14 -11.16
CA ARG A 230 -0.74 -22.01 -11.55
C ARG A 230 -0.79 -20.89 -10.53
N GLN A 231 -0.11 -21.05 -9.40
CA GLN A 231 -0.18 -20.12 -8.27
C GLN A 231 1.13 -19.35 -8.12
N VAL A 232 1.08 -18.20 -7.52
CA VAL A 232 2.25 -17.48 -7.02
C VAL A 232 2.74 -18.22 -5.79
N VAL A 233 4.04 -18.40 -5.68
CA VAL A 233 4.69 -19.01 -4.52
C VAL A 233 5.69 -17.99 -3.97
N ASP A 234 5.37 -17.40 -2.85
CA ASP A 234 6.28 -16.53 -2.10
C ASP A 234 7.02 -17.35 -1.04
N ILE A 235 8.32 -17.16 -0.90
CA ILE A 235 9.09 -17.65 0.24
C ILE A 235 8.88 -16.63 1.37
N VAL A 236 8.05 -16.98 2.34
CA VAL A 236 7.66 -16.09 3.46
C VAL A 236 8.71 -16.11 4.56
N SER A 237 9.25 -17.29 4.84
CA SER A 237 10.26 -17.50 5.88
C SER A 237 11.04 -18.76 5.58
N VAL A 238 12.24 -18.82 6.08
CA VAL A 238 13.09 -20.01 6.04
C VAL A 238 13.87 -20.11 7.35
N ASP A 239 14.19 -21.32 7.78
CA ASP A 239 15.03 -21.55 8.95
C ASP A 239 16.50 -21.22 8.65
N ASP A 240 17.30 -21.07 9.70
CA ASP A 240 18.71 -20.69 9.58
C ASP A 240 19.57 -21.71 8.85
N ALA A 241 19.15 -22.98 8.87
CA ALA A 241 19.84 -24.08 8.16
C ALA A 241 19.38 -24.19 6.70
N THR A 242 18.43 -23.36 6.26
CA THR A 242 17.86 -23.35 4.92
C THR A 242 17.24 -24.71 4.52
N ASN A 243 16.66 -25.41 5.50
CA ASN A 243 16.05 -26.72 5.31
C ASN A 243 14.53 -26.72 5.42
N VAL A 244 13.96 -25.75 6.16
CA VAL A 244 12.52 -25.63 6.37
C VAL A 244 12.02 -24.26 5.90
N PHE A 245 11.10 -24.27 4.97
CA PHE A 245 10.52 -23.07 4.37
C PHE A 245 9.05 -22.92 4.74
N VAL A 246 8.61 -21.70 4.98
CA VAL A 246 7.19 -21.34 4.96
C VAL A 246 6.91 -20.68 3.62
N LEU A 247 6.02 -21.29 2.86
CA LEU A 247 5.59 -20.80 1.56
C LEU A 247 4.22 -20.14 1.66
N GLY A 248 4.05 -18.97 1.05
CA GLY A 248 2.77 -18.32 0.84
C GLY A 248 2.31 -18.60 -0.60
N VAL A 249 1.22 -19.34 -0.75
CA VAL A 249 0.72 -19.77 -2.04
C VAL A 249 -0.63 -19.12 -2.30
N HIS A 250 -0.77 -18.42 -3.44
CA HIS A 250 -2.00 -17.71 -3.76
C HIS A 250 -2.21 -17.54 -5.27
N ASP A 251 -3.42 -17.23 -5.67
CA ASP A 251 -3.77 -16.83 -7.03
C ASP A 251 -4.98 -15.86 -7.03
N ASP A 252 -5.58 -15.63 -8.19
CA ASP A 252 -6.73 -14.73 -8.37
C ASP A 252 -8.01 -15.19 -7.67
N ARG A 253 -8.12 -16.47 -7.34
CA ARG A 253 -9.28 -17.08 -6.64
C ARG A 253 -8.93 -17.69 -5.29
N SER A 254 -7.67 -17.71 -4.94
CA SER A 254 -7.20 -18.34 -3.71
C SER A 254 -6.49 -17.30 -2.86
N PRO A 255 -7.10 -16.85 -1.75
CA PRO A 255 -6.39 -16.14 -0.71
C PRO A 255 -5.16 -16.92 -0.26
N VAL A 256 -4.19 -16.21 0.31
CA VAL A 256 -2.92 -16.84 0.72
C VAL A 256 -3.16 -18.06 1.61
N SER A 257 -2.63 -19.19 1.20
CA SER A 257 -2.48 -20.40 1.99
C SER A 257 -1.01 -20.62 2.31
N TYR A 258 -0.72 -20.94 3.57
CA TYR A 258 0.64 -21.20 4.04
C TYR A 258 0.93 -22.68 4.02
N HIS A 259 2.14 -23.03 3.57
CA HIS A 259 2.63 -24.40 3.49
C HIS A 259 4.01 -24.48 4.12
N ILE A 260 4.32 -25.62 4.73
CA ILE A 260 5.68 -25.93 5.19
C ILE A 260 6.32 -26.87 4.17
N ALA A 261 7.46 -26.46 3.63
CA ALA A 261 8.35 -27.30 2.86
C ALA A 261 9.55 -27.69 3.70
N ASN A 262 9.85 -28.98 3.81
CA ASN A 262 11.01 -29.52 4.53
C ASN A 262 11.87 -30.31 3.54
N LEU A 263 13.08 -29.83 3.29
CA LEU A 263 14.00 -30.41 2.31
C LEU A 263 14.57 -31.76 2.75
N GLU A 264 14.87 -31.90 4.04
CA GLU A 264 15.38 -33.17 4.57
C GLU A 264 14.34 -34.28 4.44
N LYS A 265 13.07 -33.96 4.78
CA LYS A 265 11.95 -34.89 4.66
C LYS A 265 11.39 -34.98 3.25
N ARG A 266 11.87 -34.16 2.30
CA ARG A 266 11.37 -34.03 0.94
C ARG A 266 9.84 -33.92 0.89
N SER A 267 9.28 -33.08 1.75
CA SER A 267 7.85 -32.94 1.92
C SER A 267 7.40 -31.49 1.83
N VAL A 268 6.21 -31.28 1.24
CA VAL A 268 5.47 -30.03 1.28
C VAL A 268 4.08 -30.34 1.81
N GLY A 269 3.67 -29.65 2.86
CA GLY A 269 2.36 -29.87 3.48
C GLY A 269 1.67 -28.56 3.85
N PRO A 270 0.33 -28.55 3.95
CA PRO A 270 -0.43 -27.36 4.34
C PRO A 270 -0.17 -27.03 5.81
N LEU A 271 -0.03 -25.72 6.10
CA LEU A 271 0.04 -25.19 7.45
C LEU A 271 -1.27 -24.53 7.85
N LYS A 272 -1.72 -23.53 7.09
CA LYS A 272 -2.95 -22.77 7.36
C LYS A 272 -3.36 -21.97 6.14
N THR A 273 -4.66 -21.77 5.99
CA THR A 273 -5.23 -20.85 4.99
C THR A 273 -5.68 -19.57 5.69
N SER A 274 -5.41 -18.42 5.10
CA SER A 274 -5.79 -17.12 5.67
C SER A 274 -7.30 -16.94 5.76
N ARG A 275 -8.07 -17.58 4.86
CA ARG A 275 -9.53 -17.50 4.79
C ARG A 275 -10.14 -18.89 4.54
N PRO A 276 -10.17 -19.78 5.56
CA PRO A 276 -10.59 -21.18 5.41
C PRO A 276 -12.09 -21.35 5.07
N TRP A 277 -12.89 -20.30 5.28
CA TRP A 277 -14.33 -20.29 4.96
C TRP A 277 -14.64 -20.00 3.49
N LEU A 278 -13.64 -19.59 2.68
CA LEU A 278 -13.85 -19.32 1.26
C LEU A 278 -13.59 -20.55 0.41
N ASP A 279 -14.56 -20.87 -0.44
CA ASP A 279 -14.42 -21.88 -1.50
C ASP A 279 -13.94 -21.20 -2.79
N SER A 280 -12.68 -21.45 -3.18
CA SER A 280 -12.07 -20.89 -4.40
C SER A 280 -12.81 -21.25 -5.69
N LYS A 281 -13.61 -22.32 -5.70
CA LYS A 281 -14.42 -22.72 -6.85
C LYS A 281 -15.60 -21.77 -7.11
N ARG A 282 -16.04 -21.07 -6.06
CA ARG A 282 -17.13 -20.09 -6.12
C ARG A 282 -16.63 -18.68 -6.45
N LEU A 283 -15.33 -18.46 -6.47
CA LEU A 283 -14.74 -17.17 -6.75
C LEU A 283 -14.51 -16.96 -8.24
N SER A 284 -14.60 -15.72 -8.67
CA SER A 284 -14.45 -15.30 -10.05
C SER A 284 -13.00 -15.27 -10.49
N ARG A 285 -12.71 -15.60 -11.75
CA ARG A 285 -11.40 -15.40 -12.35
C ARG A 285 -11.15 -13.93 -12.62
N VAL A 286 -9.89 -13.55 -12.46
CA VAL A 286 -9.43 -12.21 -12.82
C VAL A 286 -8.65 -12.30 -14.13
N SER A 287 -8.96 -11.43 -15.06
CA SER A 287 -8.25 -11.32 -16.34
C SER A 287 -7.60 -9.95 -16.47
N MET A 288 -6.44 -9.93 -17.13
CA MET A 288 -5.78 -8.68 -17.46
C MET A 288 -6.46 -8.02 -18.66
N PHE A 289 -6.65 -6.72 -18.56
CA PHE A 289 -7.21 -5.87 -19.59
C PHE A 289 -6.26 -4.68 -19.83
N LYS A 290 -6.09 -4.25 -21.07
CA LYS A 290 -5.27 -3.08 -21.39
C LYS A 290 -6.10 -1.98 -22.02
N PHE A 291 -5.87 -0.75 -21.58
CA PHE A 291 -6.49 0.43 -22.14
C PHE A 291 -5.43 1.48 -22.52
N LYS A 292 -5.84 2.53 -23.24
CA LYS A 292 -4.95 3.60 -23.66
C LYS A 292 -5.29 4.92 -22.96
N THR A 293 -4.27 5.62 -22.49
CA THR A 293 -4.38 7.00 -22.01
C THR A 293 -4.63 7.96 -23.19
N ALA A 294 -4.82 9.25 -22.91
CA ALA A 294 -4.98 10.28 -23.93
C ALA A 294 -3.77 10.36 -24.87
N GLU A 295 -2.57 10.18 -24.32
CA GLU A 295 -1.29 10.20 -25.03
C GLU A 295 -0.99 8.89 -25.77
N GLY A 296 -1.83 7.85 -25.59
CA GLY A 296 -1.68 6.57 -26.26
C GLY A 296 -0.87 5.52 -25.51
N HIS A 297 -0.39 5.81 -24.30
CA HIS A 297 0.26 4.84 -23.43
C HIS A 297 -0.68 3.71 -23.04
N LYS A 298 -0.19 2.49 -22.97
CA LYS A 298 -0.97 1.31 -22.59
C LYS A 298 -0.80 1.04 -21.10
N LEU A 299 -1.88 1.13 -20.36
CA LEU A 299 -1.94 0.80 -18.94
C LEU A 299 -2.72 -0.49 -18.72
N ASP A 300 -2.41 -1.15 -17.60
CA ASP A 300 -3.06 -2.38 -17.18
C ASP A 300 -4.31 -2.06 -16.36
N ALA A 301 -5.33 -2.88 -16.53
CA ALA A 301 -6.48 -2.97 -15.66
C ALA A 301 -6.82 -4.44 -15.45
N PHE A 302 -7.60 -4.74 -14.41
CA PHE A 302 -8.03 -6.10 -14.13
C PHE A 302 -9.54 -6.19 -14.14
N LEU A 303 -10.06 -7.26 -14.76
CA LEU A 303 -11.48 -7.56 -14.86
C LEU A 303 -11.79 -8.81 -14.05
N THR A 304 -12.67 -8.65 -13.07
CA THR A 304 -13.28 -9.76 -12.33
C THR A 304 -14.72 -9.89 -12.78
N LEU A 305 -15.08 -11.03 -13.40
CA LEU A 305 -16.39 -11.22 -14.02
C LEU A 305 -17.20 -12.29 -13.28
N PRO A 306 -18.50 -12.05 -13.04
CA PRO A 306 -19.42 -13.09 -12.60
C PRO A 306 -19.44 -14.28 -13.56
N ALA A 307 -19.73 -15.46 -13.04
CA ALA A 307 -19.88 -16.66 -13.87
C ALA A 307 -21.04 -16.46 -14.89
N GLY A 308 -20.79 -16.85 -16.14
CA GLY A 308 -21.78 -16.74 -17.22
C GLY A 308 -21.84 -15.38 -17.92
N THR A 309 -21.04 -14.40 -17.53
CA THR A 309 -20.97 -13.11 -18.22
C THR A 309 -20.58 -13.29 -19.70
N SER A 310 -21.36 -12.73 -20.60
CA SER A 310 -21.11 -12.76 -22.04
C SER A 310 -21.68 -11.49 -22.70
N ALA A 311 -21.39 -11.30 -23.99
CA ALA A 311 -21.94 -10.18 -24.76
C ALA A 311 -23.47 -10.28 -24.94
N ASP A 312 -24.04 -11.48 -24.85
CA ASP A 312 -25.48 -11.72 -24.91
C ASP A 312 -26.17 -11.56 -23.55
N GLN A 313 -25.39 -11.58 -22.49
CA GLN A 313 -25.83 -11.38 -21.09
C GLN A 313 -24.89 -10.40 -20.39
N PRO A 314 -24.93 -9.11 -20.76
CA PRO A 314 -24.11 -8.09 -20.15
C PRO A 314 -24.51 -7.85 -18.70
N VAL A 315 -23.53 -7.61 -17.83
CA VAL A 315 -23.73 -7.37 -16.41
C VAL A 315 -23.50 -5.90 -16.07
N PRO A 316 -24.03 -5.38 -14.95
CA PRO A 316 -23.63 -4.07 -14.43
C PRO A 316 -22.13 -4.03 -14.14
N LEU A 317 -21.52 -2.85 -14.31
CA LEU A 317 -20.09 -2.63 -14.08
C LEU A 317 -19.86 -1.79 -12.82
N VAL A 318 -18.96 -2.24 -11.95
CA VAL A 318 -18.39 -1.41 -10.89
C VAL A 318 -16.92 -1.13 -11.21
N VAL A 319 -16.60 0.15 -11.40
CA VAL A 319 -15.22 0.61 -11.57
C VAL A 319 -14.63 0.87 -10.20
N LEU A 320 -13.50 0.20 -9.89
CA LEU A 320 -12.88 0.20 -8.57
C LEU A 320 -11.43 0.72 -8.68
N PRO A 321 -11.21 2.05 -8.83
CA PRO A 321 -9.87 2.61 -8.79
C PRO A 321 -9.25 2.40 -7.41
N HIS A 322 -8.01 1.90 -7.39
CA HIS A 322 -7.31 1.63 -6.15
C HIS A 322 -7.02 2.91 -5.37
N SER A 323 -6.92 2.80 -4.04
CA SER A 323 -6.30 3.82 -3.21
C SER A 323 -4.81 3.85 -3.54
N GLY A 324 -4.19 4.99 -3.60
CA GLY A 324 -2.85 4.92 -4.16
C GLY A 324 -1.91 6.04 -3.82
N LEU A 325 -2.39 7.02 -3.13
CA LEU A 325 -1.52 7.99 -2.51
C LEU A 325 -1.84 8.01 -1.03
N SER A 326 -0.99 7.40 -0.23
CA SER A 326 -0.90 7.91 1.11
C SER A 326 -0.25 9.28 1.02
N LEU A 327 -0.72 10.25 1.79
CA LEU A 327 -0.08 11.55 1.97
C LEU A 327 1.41 11.36 2.38
N TRP A 328 1.77 10.16 2.76
CA TRP A 328 3.08 9.67 3.19
C TRP A 328 3.92 9.02 2.08
N GLY A 329 3.48 9.09 0.82
CA GLY A 329 4.24 8.63 -0.33
C GLY A 329 4.12 7.15 -0.69
N ASN A 330 3.35 6.35 0.08
CA ASN A 330 3.07 4.97 -0.31
C ASN A 330 2.04 4.96 -1.44
N ARG A 331 2.38 4.33 -2.54
CA ARG A 331 1.50 4.14 -3.70
C ARG A 331 1.07 2.69 -3.76
N SER A 332 -0.20 2.44 -3.98
CA SER A 332 -0.72 1.10 -4.20
C SER A 332 -0.89 0.80 -5.69
N LYS A 333 -1.03 -0.47 -5.98
CA LYS A 333 -1.17 -1.00 -7.33
C LYS A 333 -2.06 -2.23 -7.29
N ASP A 334 -2.96 -2.33 -8.22
CA ASP A 334 -3.64 -3.59 -8.47
C ASP A 334 -2.74 -4.53 -9.27
N VAL A 335 -2.79 -5.80 -8.92
CA VAL A 335 -2.09 -6.89 -9.60
C VAL A 335 -3.08 -8.00 -9.92
N LEU A 336 -2.70 -8.88 -10.83
CA LEU A 336 -3.49 -10.08 -11.11
C LEU A 336 -3.42 -11.01 -9.88
N GLY A 337 -4.40 -10.87 -8.99
CA GLY A 337 -4.45 -11.57 -7.72
C GLY A 337 -5.83 -11.51 -7.08
N TYR A 338 -5.93 -12.09 -5.89
CA TYR A 338 -7.15 -12.06 -5.11
C TYR A 338 -7.39 -10.65 -4.54
N ASN A 339 -8.56 -10.08 -4.85
CA ASN A 339 -9.06 -8.85 -4.23
C ASN A 339 -10.45 -9.13 -3.64
N GLU A 340 -10.60 -8.93 -2.33
CA GLU A 340 -11.84 -9.31 -1.64
C GLU A 340 -13.04 -8.47 -2.02
N VAL A 341 -12.86 -7.18 -2.27
CA VAL A 341 -13.94 -6.28 -2.69
C VAL A 341 -14.40 -6.63 -4.10
N ALA A 342 -13.46 -6.88 -5.02
CA ALA A 342 -13.79 -7.31 -6.37
C ALA A 342 -14.51 -8.68 -6.37
N GLN A 343 -14.08 -9.63 -5.54
CA GLN A 343 -14.72 -10.93 -5.40
C GLN A 343 -16.12 -10.83 -4.76
N PHE A 344 -16.27 -9.96 -3.75
CA PHE A 344 -17.57 -9.67 -3.16
C PHE A 344 -18.55 -9.15 -4.22
N LEU A 345 -18.18 -8.10 -4.94
CA LEU A 345 -19.03 -7.50 -5.98
C LEU A 345 -19.34 -8.50 -7.11
N ALA A 346 -18.34 -9.28 -7.56
CA ALA A 346 -18.56 -10.29 -8.58
C ALA A 346 -19.53 -11.40 -8.11
N SER A 347 -19.49 -11.77 -6.82
CA SER A 347 -20.43 -12.73 -6.24
C SER A 347 -21.88 -12.20 -6.19
N ARG A 348 -22.08 -10.89 -6.32
CA ARG A 348 -23.38 -10.20 -6.39
C ARG A 348 -23.85 -9.92 -7.81
N GLY A 349 -23.10 -10.40 -8.82
CA GLY A 349 -23.47 -10.25 -10.22
C GLY A 349 -22.88 -9.00 -10.91
N TYR A 350 -22.02 -8.25 -10.25
CA TYR A 350 -21.34 -7.10 -10.84
C TYR A 350 -20.03 -7.51 -11.52
N GLY A 351 -19.78 -7.05 -12.74
CA GLY A 351 -18.44 -7.05 -13.29
C GLY A 351 -17.61 -5.96 -12.60
N VAL A 352 -16.34 -6.23 -12.31
CA VAL A 352 -15.47 -5.27 -11.62
C VAL A 352 -14.26 -4.93 -12.47
N LEU A 353 -14.05 -3.64 -12.72
CA LEU A 353 -12.88 -3.10 -13.41
C LEU A 353 -11.97 -2.39 -12.41
N GLN A 354 -10.74 -2.87 -12.25
CA GLN A 354 -9.69 -2.29 -11.42
C GLN A 354 -8.61 -1.66 -12.31
N PRO A 355 -8.68 -0.35 -12.63
CA PRO A 355 -7.71 0.29 -13.50
C PRO A 355 -6.47 0.76 -12.73
N ASN A 356 -5.28 0.44 -13.24
CA ASN A 356 -4.05 1.11 -12.85
C ASN A 356 -3.89 2.38 -13.69
N TYR A 357 -4.08 3.52 -13.07
CA TYR A 357 -3.98 4.84 -13.70
C TYR A 357 -2.56 5.41 -13.58
N ARG A 358 -2.24 6.51 -14.26
CA ARG A 358 -0.91 7.16 -14.15
C ARG A 358 -0.56 7.48 -12.69
N GLY A 359 0.70 7.43 -12.34
CA GLY A 359 1.15 7.53 -10.95
C GLY A 359 1.11 6.21 -10.19
N THR A 360 0.52 5.14 -10.75
CA THR A 360 0.58 3.79 -10.19
C THR A 360 2.02 3.25 -10.26
N PRO A 361 2.56 2.66 -9.16
CA PRO A 361 3.91 2.10 -9.14
C PRO A 361 4.15 1.09 -10.27
N GLY A 362 5.37 1.07 -10.78
CA GLY A 362 5.78 0.17 -11.85
C GLY A 362 5.54 0.69 -13.26
N THR A 363 4.76 1.77 -13.45
CA THR A 363 4.47 2.34 -14.77
C THR A 363 4.82 3.83 -14.89
N ASN A 364 5.44 4.39 -13.86
CA ASN A 364 5.77 5.82 -13.78
C ASN A 364 6.72 6.31 -14.88
N TRP A 365 7.61 5.44 -15.35
CA TRP A 365 8.52 5.73 -16.44
C TRP A 365 7.84 6.22 -17.74
N MET A 366 6.55 5.88 -17.94
CA MET A 366 5.79 6.26 -19.12
C MET A 366 5.44 7.74 -19.17
N PHE A 367 5.42 8.40 -18.01
CA PHE A 367 4.89 9.75 -17.86
C PHE A 367 5.94 10.73 -17.35
N PRO A 368 5.92 12.00 -17.81
CA PRO A 368 6.65 13.07 -17.13
C PRO A 368 6.26 13.11 -15.65
N GLU A 369 7.19 13.47 -14.79
CA GLU A 369 6.95 13.47 -13.34
C GLU A 369 5.75 14.35 -12.96
N ALA A 370 5.62 15.54 -13.54
CA ALA A 370 4.48 16.44 -13.29
C ALA A 370 3.12 15.80 -13.59
N ASP A 371 3.05 14.92 -14.61
CA ASP A 371 1.82 14.24 -15.00
C ASP A 371 1.40 13.15 -13.99
N GLN A 372 2.36 12.61 -13.25
CA GLN A 372 2.10 11.62 -12.20
C GLN A 372 1.46 12.24 -10.95
N TRP A 373 1.41 13.56 -10.88
CA TRP A 373 0.79 14.36 -9.82
C TRP A 373 -0.37 15.22 -10.34
N ASP A 374 -0.80 14.99 -11.57
CA ASP A 374 -1.97 15.64 -12.14
C ASP A 374 -3.22 14.76 -11.99
N TRP A 375 -3.97 15.03 -10.93
CA TRP A 375 -5.17 14.28 -10.57
C TRP A 375 -6.28 14.39 -11.62
N THR A 376 -6.29 15.44 -12.41
CA THR A 376 -7.25 15.58 -13.53
C THR A 376 -6.97 14.56 -14.63
N LYS A 377 -5.70 14.28 -14.89
CA LYS A 377 -5.29 13.24 -15.83
C LYS A 377 -5.51 11.83 -15.30
N MET A 378 -5.41 11.64 -13.98
CA MET A 378 -5.67 10.32 -13.35
C MET A 378 -7.13 9.91 -13.51
N HIS A 379 -8.09 10.81 -13.24
CA HIS A 379 -9.50 10.47 -13.43
C HIS A 379 -9.84 10.25 -14.91
N ASP A 380 -9.20 10.98 -15.85
CA ASP A 380 -9.36 10.74 -17.30
C ASP A 380 -8.88 9.32 -17.66
N ASP A 381 -7.75 8.86 -17.11
CA ASP A 381 -7.28 7.49 -17.32
C ASP A 381 -8.31 6.47 -16.84
N VAL A 382 -8.91 6.67 -15.64
CA VAL A 382 -9.97 5.80 -15.10
C VAL A 382 -11.20 5.79 -16.02
N SER A 383 -11.64 6.97 -16.48
CA SER A 383 -12.78 7.10 -17.40
C SER A 383 -12.51 6.44 -18.76
N ARG A 384 -11.28 6.53 -19.27
CA ARG A 384 -10.84 5.83 -20.50
C ARG A 384 -10.84 4.32 -20.32
N ALA A 385 -10.37 3.81 -19.18
CA ALA A 385 -10.45 2.40 -18.87
C ALA A 385 -11.90 1.91 -18.85
N THR A 386 -12.80 2.68 -18.22
CA THR A 386 -14.24 2.40 -18.18
C THR A 386 -14.84 2.33 -19.60
N ARG A 387 -14.62 3.35 -20.41
CA ARG A 387 -15.10 3.35 -21.81
C ARG A 387 -14.51 2.21 -22.65
N ALA A 388 -13.25 1.84 -22.39
CA ALA A 388 -12.63 0.72 -23.08
C ALA A 388 -13.25 -0.62 -22.66
N ALA A 389 -13.58 -0.78 -21.37
CA ALA A 389 -14.29 -1.96 -20.87
C ALA A 389 -15.69 -2.08 -21.47
N LEU A 390 -16.46 -0.98 -21.56
CA LEU A 390 -17.78 -0.96 -22.18
C LEU A 390 -17.77 -1.39 -23.65
N LYS A 391 -16.69 -1.09 -24.41
CA LYS A 391 -16.55 -1.55 -25.80
C LYS A 391 -16.46 -3.07 -25.95
N THR A 392 -16.18 -3.81 -24.88
CA THR A 392 -16.19 -5.29 -24.91
C THR A 392 -17.59 -5.88 -25.03
N LYS A 393 -18.64 -5.09 -24.77
CA LYS A 393 -20.04 -5.50 -24.69
C LYS A 393 -20.37 -6.50 -23.58
N LEU A 394 -19.45 -6.72 -22.65
CA LEU A 394 -19.69 -7.56 -21.46
C LEU A 394 -20.49 -6.84 -20.38
N PHE A 395 -20.64 -5.51 -20.52
CA PHE A 395 -21.25 -4.64 -19.52
C PHE A 395 -22.39 -3.82 -20.09
N ASP A 396 -23.43 -3.62 -19.27
CA ASP A 396 -24.54 -2.72 -19.59
C ASP A 396 -24.08 -1.26 -19.42
N PRO A 397 -24.02 -0.45 -20.50
CA PRO A 397 -23.55 0.92 -20.41
C PRO A 397 -24.45 1.86 -19.59
N ALA A 398 -25.70 1.48 -19.34
CA ALA A 398 -26.63 2.23 -18.48
C ALA A 398 -26.43 1.93 -16.98
N LYS A 399 -25.64 0.89 -16.65
CA LYS A 399 -25.47 0.35 -15.29
C LYS A 399 -23.99 0.34 -14.89
N VAL A 400 -23.41 1.54 -14.74
CA VAL A 400 -22.00 1.71 -14.40
C VAL A 400 -21.86 2.47 -13.11
N ALA A 401 -21.36 1.82 -12.07
CA ALA A 401 -20.97 2.48 -10.82
C ALA A 401 -19.46 2.75 -10.78
N ILE A 402 -19.07 3.74 -10.00
CA ILE A 402 -17.67 3.93 -9.60
C ILE A 402 -17.58 3.94 -8.07
N MET A 403 -16.65 3.17 -7.53
CA MET A 403 -16.47 2.99 -6.08
C MET A 403 -15.00 3.03 -5.73
N GLY A 404 -14.64 3.71 -4.62
CA GLY A 404 -13.24 3.71 -4.17
C GLY A 404 -13.09 4.10 -2.71
N ASP A 405 -11.89 3.84 -2.19
CA ASP A 405 -11.47 4.20 -0.84
C ASP A 405 -10.33 5.22 -0.90
N GLY A 406 -10.31 6.18 0.03
CA GLY A 406 -9.28 7.21 0.10
C GLY A 406 -9.10 7.96 -1.22
N MET A 407 -7.97 7.78 -1.89
CA MET A 407 -7.71 8.33 -3.23
C MET A 407 -8.68 7.77 -4.29
N GLY A 408 -9.05 6.50 -4.18
CA GLY A 408 -10.06 5.91 -5.05
C GLY A 408 -11.42 6.60 -4.90
N ALA A 409 -11.79 7.04 -3.69
CA ALA A 409 -13.02 7.82 -3.46
C ALA A 409 -12.94 9.22 -4.09
N TYR A 410 -11.78 9.86 -4.03
CA TYR A 410 -11.52 11.10 -4.76
C TYR A 410 -11.71 10.92 -6.26
N LEU A 411 -11.12 9.86 -6.84
CA LEU A 411 -11.26 9.57 -8.28
C LEU A 411 -12.69 9.21 -8.66
N ALA A 412 -13.43 8.54 -7.75
CA ALA A 412 -14.84 8.23 -7.96
C ALA A 412 -15.69 9.50 -8.06
N LEU A 413 -15.53 10.45 -7.14
CA LEU A 413 -16.22 11.73 -7.19
C LEU A 413 -15.78 12.55 -8.41
N SER A 414 -14.47 12.61 -8.70
CA SER A 414 -13.94 13.31 -9.87
C SER A 414 -14.54 12.76 -11.17
N GLY A 415 -14.61 11.43 -11.30
CA GLY A 415 -15.29 10.80 -12.44
C GLY A 415 -16.75 11.20 -12.55
N ALA A 416 -17.49 11.19 -11.44
CA ALA A 416 -18.92 11.48 -11.43
C ALA A 416 -19.25 12.94 -11.78
N VAL A 417 -18.41 13.91 -11.40
CA VAL A 417 -18.66 15.32 -11.70
C VAL A 417 -18.18 15.72 -13.10
N HIS A 418 -17.07 15.14 -13.58
CA HIS A 418 -16.52 15.49 -14.90
C HIS A 418 -17.05 14.63 -16.04
N GLU A 419 -17.60 13.47 -15.74
CA GLU A 419 -18.14 12.49 -16.68
C GLU A 419 -19.58 12.09 -16.28
N ALA A 420 -20.43 13.10 -16.07
CA ALA A 420 -21.76 12.96 -15.49
C ALA A 420 -22.69 11.93 -16.17
N ASP A 421 -22.42 11.60 -17.45
CA ASP A 421 -23.20 10.62 -18.22
C ASP A 421 -22.57 9.22 -18.22
N LEU A 422 -21.37 9.05 -17.61
CA LEU A 422 -20.66 7.76 -17.62
C LEU A 422 -21.02 6.87 -16.44
N TYR A 423 -21.31 7.48 -15.30
CA TYR A 423 -21.55 6.74 -14.06
C TYR A 423 -22.97 6.97 -13.55
N SER A 424 -23.70 5.91 -13.25
CA SER A 424 -25.07 5.92 -12.72
C SER A 424 -25.13 5.91 -11.20
N SER A 425 -24.03 5.56 -10.51
CA SER A 425 -23.92 5.67 -9.04
C SER A 425 -22.47 5.75 -8.57
N VAL A 426 -22.27 6.31 -7.37
CA VAL A 426 -20.94 6.59 -6.80
C VAL A 426 -20.88 6.11 -5.36
N VAL A 427 -19.77 5.43 -4.99
CA VAL A 427 -19.48 5.09 -3.59
C VAL A 427 -18.11 5.62 -3.21
N GLY A 428 -18.06 6.50 -2.22
CA GLY A 428 -16.81 7.06 -1.68
C GLY A 428 -16.59 6.63 -0.23
N MET A 429 -15.46 5.97 0.03
CA MET A 429 -15.10 5.45 1.35
C MET A 429 -13.88 6.21 1.88
N ASN A 430 -13.98 6.77 3.09
CA ASN A 430 -12.87 7.47 3.78
C ASN A 430 -12.12 8.48 2.89
N GLY A 431 -12.83 9.19 2.01
CA GLY A 431 -12.25 10.04 0.97
C GLY A 431 -11.80 11.41 1.48
N PHE A 432 -10.99 12.06 0.67
CA PHE A 432 -10.72 13.49 0.72
C PHE A 432 -11.06 14.08 -0.66
N TYR A 433 -11.57 15.30 -0.72
CA TYR A 433 -12.23 15.79 -1.94
C TYR A 433 -11.88 17.23 -2.30
N ASP A 434 -11.15 17.94 -1.45
CA ASP A 434 -10.70 19.33 -1.66
C ASP A 434 -9.19 19.44 -1.40
N TRP A 435 -8.43 19.51 -2.48
CA TRP A 435 -6.97 19.60 -2.39
C TRP A 435 -6.47 20.84 -1.67
N GLY A 436 -7.15 21.96 -1.79
CA GLY A 436 -6.80 23.16 -1.05
C GLY A 436 -6.94 22.96 0.47
N GLN A 437 -7.98 22.23 0.90
CA GLN A 437 -8.14 21.87 2.32
C GLN A 437 -7.11 20.86 2.77
N VAL A 438 -6.80 19.85 1.92
CA VAL A 438 -5.76 18.87 2.20
C VAL A 438 -4.41 19.57 2.42
N MET A 439 -4.00 20.45 1.50
CA MET A 439 -2.75 21.19 1.62
C MET A 439 -2.70 22.09 2.87
N ARG A 440 -3.80 22.77 3.18
CA ARG A 440 -3.89 23.59 4.40
C ARG A 440 -3.81 22.75 5.68
N ALA A 441 -4.51 21.62 5.73
CA ALA A 441 -4.46 20.73 6.89
C ALA A 441 -3.04 20.20 7.13
N LEU A 442 -2.35 19.77 6.08
CA LEU A 442 -0.98 19.28 6.16
C LEU A 442 0.02 20.39 6.54
N GLN A 443 -0.19 21.63 6.08
CA GLN A 443 0.67 22.77 6.40
C GLN A 443 0.63 23.13 7.88
N TYR A 444 -0.55 23.03 8.51
CA TYR A 444 -0.73 23.37 9.92
C TYR A 444 -0.50 22.19 10.88
N ASP A 445 -0.44 20.98 10.36
CA ASP A 445 -0.09 19.82 11.15
C ASP A 445 1.44 19.71 11.25
N ILE A 446 1.97 20.06 12.43
CA ILE A 446 3.41 20.01 12.70
C ILE A 446 4.03 18.61 12.49
N HIS A 447 3.19 17.57 12.48
CA HIS A 447 3.61 16.19 12.27
C HIS A 447 3.56 15.77 10.79
N SER A 448 2.85 16.54 9.96
CA SER A 448 2.65 16.26 8.53
C SER A 448 3.43 17.20 7.60
N ASN A 449 4.30 18.04 8.15
CA ASN A 449 5.00 19.08 7.38
C ASN A 449 5.85 18.51 6.22
N ALA A 450 6.35 17.28 6.36
CA ALA A 450 7.07 16.61 5.25
C ALA A 450 6.14 16.19 4.12
N GLY A 451 4.98 15.66 4.46
CA GLY A 451 3.94 15.36 3.47
C GLY A 451 3.53 16.62 2.72
N PHE A 452 3.34 17.73 3.46
CA PHE A 452 3.08 19.03 2.86
C PHE A 452 4.22 19.48 1.94
N SER A 453 5.46 19.52 2.42
CA SER A 453 6.62 19.97 1.63
C SER A 453 6.80 19.14 0.37
N ARG A 454 6.61 17.81 0.45
CA ARG A 454 6.71 16.93 -0.71
C ARG A 454 5.58 17.19 -1.72
N LEU A 455 4.34 17.33 -1.26
CA LEU A 455 3.21 17.63 -2.15
C LEU A 455 3.34 19.03 -2.75
N ASP A 456 3.74 20.04 -1.96
CA ASP A 456 3.97 21.40 -2.42
C ASP A 456 5.06 21.45 -3.51
N PHE A 457 6.15 20.70 -3.31
CA PHE A 457 7.22 20.55 -4.31
C PHE A 457 6.73 19.85 -5.58
N LYS A 458 5.99 18.73 -5.48
CA LYS A 458 5.57 17.92 -6.62
C LYS A 458 4.36 18.48 -7.36
N MET A 459 3.42 19.10 -6.66
CA MET A 459 2.20 19.65 -7.24
C MET A 459 2.31 21.14 -7.59
N GLY A 460 3.27 21.83 -6.97
CA GLY A 460 3.40 23.28 -6.99
C GLY A 460 2.46 23.95 -6.00
N ARG A 461 2.81 25.16 -5.57
CA ARG A 461 2.05 25.91 -4.56
C ARG A 461 0.65 26.26 -5.01
N GLU A 462 -0.35 26.04 -4.14
CA GLU A 462 -1.76 26.37 -4.41
C GLU A 462 -1.92 27.81 -4.89
N LYS A 463 -1.32 28.77 -4.19
CA LYS A 463 -1.42 30.21 -4.53
C LYS A 463 -0.90 30.58 -5.92
N GLU A 464 0.08 29.83 -6.42
CA GLU A 464 0.69 30.04 -7.73
C GLU A 464 -0.04 29.23 -8.83
N ASN A 465 -0.87 28.28 -8.43
CA ASN A 465 -1.53 27.29 -9.29
C ASN A 465 -3.05 27.19 -9.04
N GLU A 466 -3.72 28.26 -8.61
CA GLU A 466 -5.15 28.24 -8.22
C GLU A 466 -6.06 27.54 -9.24
N ALA A 467 -5.87 27.82 -10.54
CA ALA A 467 -6.68 27.22 -11.59
C ALA A 467 -6.49 25.69 -11.67
N LYS A 468 -5.27 25.17 -11.39
CA LYS A 468 -4.97 23.73 -11.33
C LYS A 468 -5.66 23.13 -10.12
N PHE A 469 -5.48 23.69 -8.93
CA PHE A 469 -6.11 23.20 -7.69
C PHE A 469 -7.63 23.23 -7.77
N ARG A 470 -8.20 24.29 -8.36
CA ARG A 470 -9.64 24.36 -8.58
C ARG A 470 -10.14 23.21 -9.47
N ARG A 471 -9.47 22.91 -10.57
CA ARG A 471 -9.84 21.77 -11.44
C ARG A 471 -9.70 20.42 -10.75
N MET A 472 -8.70 20.29 -9.89
CA MET A 472 -8.46 19.07 -9.12
C MET A 472 -9.39 18.90 -7.90
N THR A 473 -10.25 19.87 -7.59
CA THR A 473 -11.16 19.83 -6.44
C THR A 473 -12.59 19.54 -6.91
N PRO A 474 -13.00 18.25 -6.97
CA PRO A 474 -14.29 17.85 -7.54
C PRO A 474 -15.49 18.46 -6.81
N THR A 475 -15.37 18.82 -5.54
CA THR A 475 -16.43 19.49 -4.78
C THR A 475 -16.85 20.84 -5.34
N HIS A 476 -16.00 21.48 -6.15
CA HIS A 476 -16.37 22.72 -6.87
C HIS A 476 -17.32 22.50 -8.07
N PHE A 477 -17.52 21.25 -8.47
CA PHE A 477 -18.30 20.85 -9.65
C PHE A 477 -19.48 19.94 -9.30
N ILE A 478 -19.88 19.89 -8.02
CA ILE A 478 -20.97 19.02 -7.54
C ILE A 478 -22.30 19.28 -8.27
N ASP A 479 -22.55 20.52 -8.71
CA ASP A 479 -23.71 20.91 -9.49
C ASP A 479 -23.79 20.22 -10.87
N GLN A 480 -22.68 19.67 -11.36
CA GLN A 480 -22.64 18.88 -12.59
C GLN A 480 -22.96 17.40 -12.37
N MET A 481 -22.95 16.95 -11.12
CA MET A 481 -23.16 15.54 -10.76
C MET A 481 -24.62 15.15 -10.93
N ARG A 482 -24.87 14.01 -11.61
CA ARG A 482 -26.21 13.43 -11.79
C ARG A 482 -26.42 12.16 -10.98
N ALA A 483 -25.34 11.42 -10.78
CA ALA A 483 -25.37 10.13 -10.09
C ALA A 483 -25.61 10.31 -8.59
N PRO A 484 -26.44 9.46 -7.96
CA PRO A 484 -26.52 9.41 -6.51
C PRO A 484 -25.21 8.92 -5.89
N MET A 485 -24.94 9.34 -4.63
CA MET A 485 -23.70 8.99 -3.94
C MET A 485 -23.93 8.39 -2.56
N LEU A 486 -23.19 7.32 -2.26
CA LEU A 486 -23.03 6.80 -0.90
C LEU A 486 -21.66 7.20 -0.35
N VAL A 487 -21.65 7.81 0.83
CA VAL A 487 -20.42 8.18 1.55
C VAL A 487 -20.27 7.30 2.78
N THR A 488 -19.13 6.62 2.90
CA THR A 488 -18.81 5.84 4.11
C THR A 488 -17.59 6.43 4.83
N GLN A 489 -17.61 6.48 6.17
CA GLN A 489 -16.56 7.13 6.93
C GLN A 489 -16.39 6.49 8.30
N GLY A 490 -15.15 6.12 8.65
CA GLY A 490 -14.79 5.77 10.02
C GLY A 490 -14.73 7.01 10.92
N ARG A 491 -15.31 6.95 12.13
CA ARG A 491 -15.33 8.09 13.08
C ARG A 491 -13.97 8.34 13.73
N ASP A 492 -13.09 7.33 13.78
CA ASP A 492 -11.73 7.44 14.32
C ASP A 492 -10.68 7.64 13.24
N SER A 493 -11.11 7.86 11.98
CA SER A 493 -10.23 8.31 10.89
C SER A 493 -9.60 9.67 11.21
N PRO A 494 -8.48 10.02 10.57
CA PRO A 494 -7.90 11.34 10.71
C PRO A 494 -8.92 12.45 10.50
N GLU A 495 -8.77 13.54 11.26
CA GLU A 495 -9.72 14.64 11.25
C GLU A 495 -9.97 15.19 9.85
N LEU A 496 -8.93 15.26 9.03
CA LEU A 496 -9.01 15.70 7.64
C LEU A 496 -10.10 14.95 6.86
N THR A 497 -10.07 13.62 6.83
CA THR A 497 -11.05 12.84 6.05
C THR A 497 -12.46 12.93 6.62
N ARG A 498 -12.59 13.02 7.94
CA ARG A 498 -13.90 13.23 8.60
C ARG A 498 -14.51 14.60 8.25
N LEU A 499 -13.68 15.65 8.23
CA LEU A 499 -14.11 16.99 7.83
C LEU A 499 -14.48 17.03 6.35
N GLU A 500 -13.69 16.41 5.49
CA GLU A 500 -13.95 16.34 4.06
C GLU A 500 -15.25 15.60 3.74
N SER A 501 -15.52 14.46 4.38
CA SER A 501 -16.79 13.75 4.22
C SER A 501 -18.00 14.59 4.65
N ARG A 502 -17.90 15.32 5.76
CA ARG A 502 -18.98 16.23 6.21
C ARG A 502 -19.20 17.40 5.24
N ARG A 503 -18.12 18.00 4.73
CA ARG A 503 -18.19 19.07 3.73
C ARG A 503 -18.81 18.59 2.42
N LEU A 504 -18.43 17.39 1.98
CA LEU A 504 -19.01 16.77 0.81
C LEU A 504 -20.51 16.56 0.95
N LEU A 505 -20.97 15.99 2.08
CA LEU A 505 -22.41 15.83 2.34
C LEU A 505 -23.16 17.16 2.33
N GLY A 506 -22.55 18.22 2.90
CA GLY A 506 -23.10 19.58 2.84
C GLY A 506 -23.19 20.12 1.39
N ALA A 507 -22.18 19.84 0.56
CA ALA A 507 -22.18 20.25 -0.85
C ALA A 507 -23.22 19.48 -1.68
N LEU A 508 -23.35 18.17 -1.47
CA LEU A 508 -24.36 17.31 -2.12
C LEU A 508 -25.78 17.78 -1.75
N ASN A 509 -26.03 18.06 -0.46
CA ASN A 509 -27.31 18.62 0.00
C ASN A 509 -27.64 19.95 -0.70
N LYS A 510 -26.68 20.87 -0.74
CA LYS A 510 -26.87 22.19 -1.35
C LYS A 510 -27.14 22.09 -2.85
N ALA A 511 -26.50 21.15 -3.54
CA ALA A 511 -26.70 20.90 -4.96
C ALA A 511 -27.96 20.06 -5.27
N GLY A 512 -28.66 19.54 -4.27
CA GLY A 512 -29.83 18.68 -4.46
C GLY A 512 -29.49 17.29 -5.01
N VAL A 513 -28.25 16.85 -4.90
CA VAL A 513 -27.81 15.51 -5.35
C VAL A 513 -28.30 14.46 -4.35
N LYS A 514 -28.98 13.42 -4.85
CA LYS A 514 -29.42 12.27 -4.02
C LYS A 514 -28.19 11.61 -3.40
N HIS A 515 -28.18 11.46 -2.07
CA HIS A 515 -27.06 10.81 -1.39
C HIS A 515 -27.51 10.14 -0.10
N ASP A 516 -26.66 9.22 0.38
CA ASP A 516 -26.79 8.52 1.64
C ASP A 516 -25.42 8.43 2.31
N SER A 517 -25.37 8.13 3.60
CA SER A 517 -24.09 8.02 4.32
C SER A 517 -24.16 7.00 5.45
N ILE A 518 -22.99 6.44 5.80
CA ILE A 518 -22.79 5.62 6.98
C ILE A 518 -21.49 6.01 7.67
N PHE A 519 -21.54 6.24 8.98
CA PHE A 519 -20.41 6.57 9.83
C PHE A 519 -20.25 5.47 10.88
N THR A 520 -19.16 4.72 10.80
CA THR A 520 -18.87 3.60 11.68
C THR A 520 -18.03 4.02 12.88
N ASP A 521 -18.43 3.60 14.08
CA ASP A 521 -17.69 3.85 15.32
C ASP A 521 -16.46 2.93 15.42
N ARG A 522 -15.39 3.40 16.07
CA ARG A 522 -14.14 2.66 16.30
C ARG A 522 -13.42 2.22 15.02
N GLU A 523 -13.65 2.90 13.91
CA GLU A 523 -12.99 2.64 12.64
C GLU A 523 -12.15 3.82 12.19
N GLY A 524 -10.91 3.49 11.77
CA GLY A 524 -9.94 4.43 11.21
C GLY A 524 -9.98 4.48 9.68
N TRP A 525 -8.80 4.40 9.05
CA TRP A 525 -8.65 4.37 7.59
C TRP A 525 -9.25 3.13 6.92
N GLY A 526 -9.36 2.03 7.63
CA GLY A 526 -9.95 0.79 7.15
C GLY A 526 -11.09 0.35 8.05
N ILE A 527 -11.99 -0.48 7.54
CA ILE A 527 -13.04 -1.09 8.32
C ILE A 527 -12.52 -2.44 8.79
N VAL A 528 -12.15 -2.53 10.08
CA VAL A 528 -11.47 -3.69 10.68
C VAL A 528 -12.45 -4.57 11.46
N ASP A 529 -13.36 -3.95 12.22
CA ASP A 529 -14.38 -4.66 12.98
C ASP A 529 -15.34 -5.40 12.04
N LEU A 530 -15.65 -6.66 12.35
CA LEU A 530 -16.46 -7.51 11.48
C LEU A 530 -17.90 -7.01 11.36
N GLU A 531 -18.50 -6.54 12.44
CA GLU A 531 -19.89 -6.06 12.45
C GLU A 531 -20.01 -4.78 11.62
N ASN A 532 -19.13 -3.82 11.84
CA ASN A 532 -19.05 -2.59 11.04
C ASN A 532 -18.84 -2.91 9.55
N ARG A 533 -17.97 -3.87 9.28
CA ARG A 533 -17.67 -4.29 7.91
C ARG A 533 -18.88 -4.90 7.22
N LEU A 534 -19.62 -5.75 7.89
CA LEU A 534 -20.87 -6.33 7.38
C LEU A 534 -21.89 -5.22 7.11
N GLU A 535 -22.12 -4.32 8.06
CA GLU A 535 -23.07 -3.21 7.93
C GLU A 535 -22.74 -2.33 6.72
N VAL A 536 -21.46 -1.94 6.56
CA VAL A 536 -21.02 -1.10 5.42
C VAL A 536 -21.21 -1.83 4.09
N PHE A 537 -20.82 -3.12 3.99
CA PHE A 537 -20.94 -3.85 2.73
C PHE A 537 -22.38 -4.20 2.39
N GLU A 538 -23.26 -4.46 3.36
CA GLU A 538 -24.71 -4.58 3.15
C GLU A 538 -25.32 -3.27 2.65
N LYS A 539 -24.92 -2.13 3.21
CA LYS A 539 -25.33 -0.82 2.74
C LYS A 539 -24.86 -0.53 1.31
N ILE A 540 -23.63 -0.89 0.97
CA ILE A 540 -23.08 -0.75 -0.40
C ILE A 540 -23.86 -1.65 -1.36
N GLU A 541 -24.14 -2.90 -1.00
CA GLU A 541 -24.91 -3.84 -1.82
C GLU A 541 -26.31 -3.30 -2.12
N ALA A 542 -27.04 -2.85 -1.08
CA ALA A 542 -28.37 -2.26 -1.23
C ALA A 542 -28.32 -1.00 -2.12
N PHE A 543 -27.37 -0.10 -1.87
CA PHE A 543 -27.23 1.13 -2.66
C PHE A 543 -26.93 0.85 -4.14
N LEU A 544 -26.05 -0.11 -4.45
CA LEU A 544 -25.77 -0.50 -5.82
C LEU A 544 -26.99 -1.18 -6.49
N ALA A 545 -27.70 -2.04 -5.78
CA ALA A 545 -28.91 -2.69 -6.30
C ALA A 545 -30.03 -1.69 -6.63
N ASP A 546 -30.17 -0.63 -5.83
CA ASP A 546 -31.19 0.42 -6.05
C ASP A 546 -30.85 1.37 -7.22
N ASN A 547 -29.59 1.43 -7.65
CA ASN A 547 -29.13 2.44 -8.59
C ASN A 547 -28.44 1.86 -9.86
N LEU A 548 -28.32 0.53 -9.97
CA LEU A 548 -27.86 -0.24 -11.14
C LEU A 548 -28.90 -1.25 -11.61
#